data_5eeb3dea12b1c2b7e3b1fba9d7a264df
#
_entry.id   5eeb3dea12b1c2b7e3b1fba9d7a264df
#
_cell.length_a   1.000
_cell.length_b   1.000
_cell.length_c   1.000
_cell.angle_alpha   90.00
_cell.angle_beta   90.00
_cell.angle_gamma   90.00
#
_symmetry.space_group_name_H-M   'P 1'
#
loop_
_entity.id
_entity.type
_entity.pdbx_description
1 polymer ?
#
loop_
_entity_poly.entity_id
_entity_poly.type
_entity_poly.pdbx_seq_one_letter_code
_entity_poly.pdbx_strand_id
1 'polypeptide(L)'
;MKPLIPLFAYAALAVQLSAASLPWPQFRGPDGQGHSDAKNIPTEWSETKNIVWKMPVSGDGYSSPVIGAGQIWMTSSHDGGTALHAVCLDLKTGKLLHNVRVLTTKDAGPKHRLNGYASPTPVLDGERIYMHFGPRGTVCLDTTGKIVWKNTELKYNVIQGGASSPILYGDLLILTCDGIDNQFITALDKRTGKMKWKQARAHLEAAEKDPSPSRRRINKMAYSTPLVQMINGKPQMIVSGAFHSASFDPATGKELWWFPYTGFSIVGRPSYGNGLFYIVGSIRQDHFCIYAVKPGQGELKESQRVWQFSAGIGHVPSPLLLGKEIYAVHDGGVAGCLDALTGNEIWRERLGGNHDASPTEINGKLYFVNREGQTTILAAGRQFKVLAKNKLNGIFKATPAVADGALFLRSAKHLYRIQKR
;
A
#
# COMPACT_ATOMS: atom_id res chain seq x y z
N MET A 1 12.17 73.34 7.70
CA MET A 1 11.27 72.34 8.32
C MET A 1 10.72 71.47 7.21
N LYS A 2 11.16 70.20 7.09
CA LYS A 2 10.60 69.22 6.12
C LYS A 2 9.62 68.35 6.90
N PRO A 3 8.46 67.98 6.34
CA PRO A 3 7.52 67.11 7.03
C PRO A 3 7.99 65.64 6.95
N LEU A 4 7.95 64.94 8.08
CA LEU A 4 8.11 63.49 8.19
C LEU A 4 6.77 62.82 7.74
N ILE A 5 6.87 61.92 6.77
CA ILE A 5 5.80 61.01 6.34
C ILE A 5 5.91 59.75 7.17
N PRO A 6 4.85 59.29 7.89
CA PRO A 6 4.92 58.02 8.61
C PRO A 6 4.75 56.83 7.63
N LEU A 7 5.69 55.92 7.64
CA LEU A 7 5.63 54.62 6.95
C LEU A 7 4.70 53.69 7.73
N PHE A 8 3.51 53.42 7.22
CA PHE A 8 2.65 52.36 7.72
C PHE A 8 3.14 51.01 7.14
N ALA A 9 3.73 50.18 7.97
CA ALA A 9 4.05 48.80 7.64
C ALA A 9 2.77 47.96 7.71
N TYR A 10 2.25 47.54 6.56
CA TYR A 10 1.21 46.50 6.49
C TYR A 10 1.85 45.15 6.76
N ALA A 11 1.64 44.60 7.95
CA ALA A 11 1.91 43.20 8.25
C ALA A 11 0.82 42.35 7.57
N ALA A 12 1.15 41.74 6.46
CA ALA A 12 0.31 40.73 5.84
C ALA A 12 0.35 39.45 6.69
N LEU A 13 -0.71 39.22 7.45
CA LEU A 13 -0.92 37.96 8.17
C LEU A 13 -1.24 36.88 7.13
N ALA A 14 -0.24 36.09 6.73
CA ALA A 14 -0.46 34.91 5.93
C ALA A 14 -1.12 33.84 6.82
N VAL A 15 -2.44 33.74 6.73
CA VAL A 15 -3.20 32.62 7.29
C VAL A 15 -2.78 31.39 6.47
N GLN A 16 -1.84 30.61 6.98
CA GLN A 16 -1.62 29.27 6.50
C GLN A 16 -2.84 28.44 6.90
N LEU A 17 -3.79 28.27 5.97
CA LEU A 17 -4.75 27.19 6.08
C LEU A 17 -3.95 25.89 6.02
N SER A 18 -3.69 25.30 7.18
CA SER A 18 -3.26 23.93 7.29
C SER A 18 -4.38 23.06 6.68
N ALA A 19 -4.16 22.55 5.48
CA ALA A 19 -5.05 21.53 4.94
C ALA A 19 -5.10 20.40 5.95
N ALA A 20 -6.27 20.14 6.54
CA ALA A 20 -6.45 19.07 7.50
C ALA A 20 -5.98 17.77 6.85
N SER A 21 -4.97 17.11 7.44
CA SER A 21 -4.43 15.88 6.90
C SER A 21 -5.55 14.83 6.88
N LEU A 22 -5.69 14.13 5.76
CA LEU A 22 -6.66 13.05 5.63
C LEU A 22 -6.27 11.91 6.56
N PRO A 23 -7.22 11.32 7.31
CA PRO A 23 -6.87 10.37 8.36
C PRO A 23 -6.26 9.06 7.81
N TRP A 24 -6.70 8.56 6.63
CA TRP A 24 -6.16 7.32 6.01
C TRP A 24 -6.27 7.38 4.48
N PRO A 25 -5.48 8.22 3.79
CA PRO A 25 -5.75 8.57 2.39
C PRO A 25 -5.26 7.55 1.36
N GLN A 26 -4.43 6.59 1.75
CA GLN A 26 -3.76 5.64 0.84
C GLN A 26 -3.51 4.29 1.51
N PHE A 27 -3.00 3.34 0.72
CA PHE A 27 -2.53 2.05 1.24
C PHE A 27 -1.49 2.25 2.34
N ARG A 28 -1.77 1.66 3.52
CA ARG A 28 -0.97 1.76 4.75
C ARG A 28 -0.90 3.18 5.35
N GLY A 29 -1.95 3.97 5.16
CA GLY A 29 -2.14 5.24 5.89
C GLY A 29 -1.35 6.44 5.39
N PRO A 30 -1.28 7.52 6.17
CA PRO A 30 -0.76 8.81 5.73
C PRO A 30 0.70 8.76 5.27
N ASP A 31 1.54 8.04 5.99
CA ASP A 31 2.97 7.84 5.66
C ASP A 31 3.21 6.69 4.68
N GLY A 32 2.16 5.89 4.40
CA GLY A 32 2.27 4.69 3.58
C GLY A 32 3.05 3.55 4.23
N GLN A 33 3.40 3.65 5.50
CA GLN A 33 4.21 2.64 6.20
C GLN A 33 3.43 1.88 7.29
N GLY A 34 2.17 2.25 7.54
CA GLY A 34 1.25 1.48 8.39
C GLY A 34 1.17 1.94 9.83
N HIS A 35 1.42 3.21 10.11
CA HIS A 35 1.41 3.79 11.44
C HIS A 35 0.17 4.65 11.70
N SER A 36 -0.26 4.66 12.96
CA SER A 36 -1.28 5.56 13.47
C SER A 36 -1.02 5.90 14.95
N ASP A 37 -1.15 7.16 15.28
CA ASP A 37 -1.12 7.66 16.65
C ASP A 37 -2.51 7.71 17.32
N ALA A 38 -3.51 7.10 16.68
CA ALA A 38 -4.88 7.07 17.17
C ALA A 38 -4.97 6.45 18.56
N LYS A 39 -5.60 7.17 19.46
CA LYS A 39 -5.83 6.72 20.84
C LYS A 39 -7.18 6.04 20.95
N ASN A 40 -7.36 5.25 22.02
CA ASN A 40 -8.65 4.62 22.40
C ASN A 40 -9.18 3.56 21.41
N ILE A 41 -8.37 3.04 20.50
CA ILE A 41 -8.76 1.87 19.70
C ILE A 41 -8.90 0.67 20.65
N PRO A 42 -10.06 -0.04 20.66
CA PRO A 42 -10.26 -1.19 21.54
C PRO A 42 -9.26 -2.31 21.18
N THR A 43 -8.77 -2.98 22.22
CA THR A 43 -7.96 -4.20 22.04
C THR A 43 -8.81 -5.46 22.01
N GLU A 44 -10.07 -5.37 22.40
CA GLU A 44 -11.00 -6.51 22.42
C GLU A 44 -12.25 -6.20 21.61
N TRP A 45 -12.64 -7.15 20.76
CA TRP A 45 -13.90 -7.14 20.01
C TRP A 45 -14.34 -8.54 19.60
N SER A 46 -15.61 -8.66 19.28
CA SER A 46 -16.22 -9.83 18.66
C SER A 46 -17.33 -9.38 17.72
N GLU A 47 -18.09 -10.28 17.13
CA GLU A 47 -19.28 -9.89 16.31
C GLU A 47 -20.31 -9.06 17.10
N THR A 48 -20.27 -9.09 18.44
CA THR A 48 -21.24 -8.39 19.33
C THR A 48 -20.59 -7.37 20.27
N LYS A 49 -19.26 -7.34 20.41
CA LYS A 49 -18.54 -6.43 21.31
C LYS A 49 -17.73 -5.40 20.50
N ASN A 50 -17.87 -4.11 20.83
CA ASN A 50 -17.13 -3.01 20.23
C ASN A 50 -17.29 -2.86 18.71
N ILE A 51 -18.33 -3.43 18.09
CA ILE A 51 -18.71 -3.18 16.70
C ILE A 51 -19.73 -2.04 16.67
N VAL A 52 -19.32 -0.88 16.15
CA VAL A 52 -20.24 0.25 15.96
C VAL A 52 -21.23 -0.06 14.85
N TRP A 53 -20.71 -0.55 13.73
CA TRP A 53 -21.49 -1.06 12.62
C TRP A 53 -20.71 -2.11 11.80
N LYS A 54 -21.47 -2.98 11.14
CA LYS A 54 -21.04 -3.97 10.18
C LYS A 54 -21.88 -3.81 8.93
N MET A 55 -21.29 -3.42 7.82
CA MET A 55 -22.03 -3.12 6.59
C MET A 55 -21.60 -4.03 5.45
N PRO A 56 -22.54 -4.54 4.65
CA PRO A 56 -22.20 -5.34 3.48
C PRO A 56 -21.48 -4.47 2.44
N VAL A 57 -20.44 -5.03 1.82
CA VAL A 57 -19.76 -4.48 0.66
C VAL A 57 -20.12 -5.32 -0.55
N SER A 58 -20.82 -4.72 -1.50
CA SER A 58 -21.31 -5.40 -2.69
C SER A 58 -20.16 -5.78 -3.62
N GLY A 59 -20.23 -6.96 -4.23
CA GLY A 59 -19.23 -7.51 -5.15
C GLY A 59 -18.04 -8.14 -4.45
N ASP A 60 -16.95 -8.34 -5.20
CA ASP A 60 -15.70 -8.93 -4.73
C ASP A 60 -14.55 -7.93 -4.81
N GLY A 61 -13.68 -7.91 -3.80
CA GLY A 61 -12.52 -7.05 -3.82
C GLY A 61 -11.74 -7.10 -2.51
N TYR A 62 -10.44 -6.82 -2.59
CA TYR A 62 -9.52 -6.91 -1.47
C TYR A 62 -8.76 -5.61 -1.20
N SER A 63 -9.15 -4.50 -1.86
CA SER A 63 -8.54 -3.20 -1.54
C SER A 63 -8.74 -2.87 -0.06
N SER A 64 -7.73 -2.25 0.53
CA SER A 64 -7.88 -1.66 1.85
C SER A 64 -8.86 -0.48 1.78
N PRO A 65 -9.60 -0.18 2.85
CA PRO A 65 -10.38 1.05 2.91
C PRO A 65 -9.44 2.26 2.98
N VAL A 66 -9.81 3.33 2.28
CA VAL A 66 -9.20 4.66 2.42
C VAL A 66 -10.23 5.64 2.93
N ILE A 67 -9.81 6.57 3.78
CA ILE A 67 -10.72 7.39 4.58
C ILE A 67 -10.31 8.86 4.50
N GLY A 68 -11.27 9.69 4.12
CA GLY A 68 -11.13 11.15 4.07
C GLY A 68 -12.48 11.83 3.91
N ALA A 69 -12.59 13.08 4.33
CA ALA A 69 -13.79 13.91 4.19
C ALA A 69 -15.10 13.24 4.69
N GLY A 70 -15.02 12.44 5.76
CA GLY A 70 -16.17 11.72 6.32
C GLY A 70 -16.63 10.50 5.50
N GLN A 71 -15.85 10.07 4.54
CA GLN A 71 -16.17 8.98 3.62
C GLN A 71 -15.12 7.87 3.67
N ILE A 72 -15.56 6.64 3.36
CA ILE A 72 -14.72 5.46 3.22
C ILE A 72 -14.87 4.94 1.79
N TRP A 73 -13.75 4.90 1.06
CA TRP A 73 -13.74 4.45 -0.33
C TRP A 73 -13.00 3.13 -0.50
N MET A 74 -13.55 2.28 -1.35
CA MET A 74 -13.00 0.96 -1.69
C MET A 74 -13.29 0.64 -3.16
N THR A 75 -12.51 -0.27 -3.74
CA THR A 75 -12.80 -0.86 -5.05
C THR A 75 -13.58 -2.16 -4.89
N SER A 76 -14.42 -2.49 -5.87
CA SER A 76 -15.16 -3.74 -5.95
C SER A 76 -15.29 -4.21 -7.41
N SER A 77 -15.53 -5.50 -7.61
CA SER A 77 -15.79 -6.09 -8.91
C SER A 77 -17.05 -6.93 -8.89
N HIS A 78 -17.78 -6.94 -9.99
CA HIS A 78 -19.01 -7.67 -10.20
C HIS A 78 -18.93 -8.47 -11.50
N ASP A 79 -19.93 -9.29 -11.77
CA ASP A 79 -20.10 -10.04 -13.02
C ASP A 79 -18.84 -10.81 -13.42
N GLY A 80 -18.25 -11.54 -12.46
CA GLY A 80 -17.01 -12.29 -12.68
C GLY A 80 -15.77 -11.43 -12.95
N GLY A 81 -15.82 -10.12 -12.64
CA GLY A 81 -14.71 -9.18 -12.83
C GLY A 81 -14.86 -8.28 -14.06
N THR A 82 -15.94 -8.43 -14.84
CA THR A 82 -16.17 -7.60 -16.03
C THR A 82 -16.74 -6.22 -15.72
N ALA A 83 -17.36 -6.03 -14.55
CA ALA A 83 -17.81 -4.74 -14.05
C ALA A 83 -17.00 -4.32 -12.82
N LEU A 84 -16.38 -3.14 -12.87
CA LEU A 84 -15.52 -2.61 -11.81
C LEU A 84 -16.18 -1.40 -11.18
N HIS A 85 -16.20 -1.37 -9.86
CA HIS A 85 -16.97 -0.40 -9.09
C HIS A 85 -16.12 0.38 -8.09
N ALA A 86 -16.52 1.63 -7.88
CA ALA A 86 -16.17 2.44 -6.72
C ALA A 86 -17.27 2.33 -5.68
N VAL A 87 -16.93 1.96 -4.46
CA VAL A 87 -17.87 1.83 -3.34
C VAL A 87 -17.50 2.85 -2.28
N CYS A 88 -18.49 3.66 -1.84
CA CYS A 88 -18.34 4.66 -0.81
C CYS A 88 -19.34 4.45 0.31
N LEU A 89 -18.86 4.43 1.54
CA LEU A 89 -19.68 4.41 2.75
C LEU A 89 -19.48 5.70 3.57
N ASP A 90 -20.52 6.12 4.26
CA ASP A 90 -20.42 7.16 5.28
C ASP A 90 -19.58 6.67 6.46
N LEU A 91 -18.61 7.46 6.88
CA LEU A 91 -17.67 7.09 7.94
C LEU A 91 -18.34 6.79 9.27
N LYS A 92 -19.35 7.58 9.66
CA LYS A 92 -19.99 7.49 10.99
C LYS A 92 -21.05 6.40 11.03
N THR A 93 -21.91 6.37 10.02
CA THR A 93 -23.11 5.52 10.00
C THR A 93 -22.91 4.19 9.26
N GLY A 94 -21.89 4.10 8.41
CA GLY A 94 -21.67 2.97 7.51
C GLY A 94 -22.65 2.91 6.33
N LYS A 95 -23.60 3.86 6.20
CA LYS A 95 -24.55 3.88 5.09
C LYS A 95 -23.83 3.94 3.75
N LEU A 96 -24.32 3.17 2.78
CA LEU A 96 -23.85 3.24 1.39
C LEU A 96 -24.20 4.60 0.82
N LEU A 97 -23.18 5.37 0.44
CA LEU A 97 -23.31 6.65 -0.25
C LEU A 97 -23.26 6.45 -1.76
N HIS A 98 -22.30 5.70 -2.25
CA HIS A 98 -22.10 5.48 -3.67
C HIS A 98 -21.71 4.02 -3.97
N ASN A 99 -22.26 3.48 -5.06
CA ASN A 99 -21.82 2.24 -5.70
C ASN A 99 -21.82 2.46 -7.21
N VAL A 100 -20.73 3.00 -7.71
CA VAL A 100 -20.61 3.49 -9.08
C VAL A 100 -19.88 2.50 -9.95
N ARG A 101 -20.49 2.02 -11.02
CA ARG A 101 -19.79 1.25 -12.06
C ARG A 101 -18.84 2.20 -12.81
N VAL A 102 -17.55 2.05 -12.57
CA VAL A 102 -16.53 2.95 -13.12
C VAL A 102 -15.93 2.45 -14.43
N LEU A 103 -15.78 1.14 -14.58
CA LEU A 103 -15.26 0.51 -15.80
C LEU A 103 -16.07 -0.76 -16.13
N THR A 104 -16.11 -1.08 -17.42
CA THR A 104 -16.64 -2.36 -17.94
C THR A 104 -15.63 -2.90 -18.93
N THR A 105 -15.42 -4.21 -18.91
CA THR A 105 -14.57 -4.92 -19.87
C THR A 105 -15.34 -6.11 -20.44
N LYS A 106 -15.04 -6.48 -21.69
CA LYS A 106 -15.63 -7.68 -22.32
C LYS A 106 -15.11 -8.96 -21.70
N ASP A 107 -13.85 -8.93 -21.24
CA ASP A 107 -13.17 -10.04 -20.59
C ASP A 107 -12.48 -9.55 -19.32
N ALA A 108 -12.74 -10.24 -18.22
CA ALA A 108 -12.07 -9.95 -16.95
C ALA A 108 -10.57 -10.35 -16.96
N GLY A 109 -10.18 -11.23 -17.86
CA GLY A 109 -8.85 -11.81 -17.95
C GLY A 109 -8.50 -12.71 -16.76
N PRO A 110 -7.32 -13.29 -16.75
CA PRO A 110 -6.89 -14.20 -15.69
C PRO A 110 -6.55 -13.45 -14.37
N LYS A 111 -6.70 -14.17 -13.26
CA LYS A 111 -6.21 -13.77 -11.94
C LYS A 111 -5.73 -14.99 -11.17
N HIS A 112 -4.84 -14.78 -10.21
CA HIS A 112 -4.48 -15.84 -9.27
C HIS A 112 -5.65 -16.13 -8.32
N ARG A 113 -5.81 -17.39 -7.89
CA ARG A 113 -6.91 -17.83 -6.99
C ARG A 113 -6.98 -17.05 -5.68
N LEU A 114 -5.86 -16.53 -5.21
CA LEU A 114 -5.77 -15.71 -3.99
C LEU A 114 -5.98 -14.21 -4.25
N ASN A 115 -6.04 -13.76 -5.51
CA ASN A 115 -6.21 -12.35 -5.85
C ASN A 115 -7.65 -12.05 -6.34
N GLY A 116 -7.98 -10.76 -6.43
CA GLY A 116 -9.24 -10.24 -6.95
C GLY A 116 -9.04 -9.33 -8.17
N TYR A 117 -10.13 -8.92 -8.80
CA TYR A 117 -10.10 -7.93 -9.86
C TYR A 117 -10.10 -6.48 -9.35
N ALA A 118 -10.29 -6.31 -8.02
CA ALA A 118 -10.36 -5.03 -7.33
C ALA A 118 -9.51 -5.09 -6.03
N SER A 119 -8.22 -5.38 -6.19
CA SER A 119 -7.26 -5.49 -5.09
C SER A 119 -6.44 -4.21 -4.85
N PRO A 120 -6.06 -3.40 -5.86
CA PRO A 120 -5.37 -2.15 -5.60
C PRO A 120 -6.22 -1.22 -4.73
N THR A 121 -5.58 -0.67 -3.71
CA THR A 121 -6.20 0.28 -2.77
C THR A 121 -6.28 1.66 -3.43
N PRO A 122 -7.41 2.37 -3.35
CA PRO A 122 -7.53 3.75 -3.81
C PRO A 122 -6.55 4.70 -3.13
N VAL A 123 -6.39 5.90 -3.70
CA VAL A 123 -5.73 7.02 -3.02
C VAL A 123 -6.61 8.28 -3.11
N LEU A 124 -6.61 9.09 -2.04
CA LEU A 124 -7.41 10.32 -1.89
C LEU A 124 -6.49 11.54 -1.82
N ASP A 125 -6.96 12.70 -2.34
CA ASP A 125 -6.33 14.00 -2.10
C ASP A 125 -7.24 15.02 -1.38
N GLY A 126 -8.39 14.58 -0.88
CA GLY A 126 -9.38 15.39 -0.19
C GLY A 126 -10.56 15.79 -1.06
N GLU A 127 -10.35 16.03 -2.35
CA GLU A 127 -11.40 16.38 -3.31
C GLU A 127 -11.74 15.24 -4.26
N ARG A 128 -10.77 14.34 -4.49
CA ARG A 128 -10.85 13.30 -5.51
C ARG A 128 -10.38 11.96 -5.00
N ILE A 129 -10.90 10.94 -5.65
CA ILE A 129 -10.62 9.53 -5.40
C ILE A 129 -10.03 8.93 -6.67
N TYR A 130 -8.83 8.37 -6.58
CA TYR A 130 -8.14 7.74 -7.69
C TYR A 130 -8.10 6.23 -7.46
N MET A 131 -8.59 5.48 -8.44
CA MET A 131 -8.69 4.02 -8.40
C MET A 131 -8.00 3.40 -9.60
N HIS A 132 -7.17 2.40 -9.36
CA HIS A 132 -6.48 1.65 -10.40
C HIS A 132 -6.95 0.18 -10.40
N PHE A 133 -7.28 -0.33 -11.56
CA PHE A 133 -7.76 -1.70 -11.75
C PHE A 133 -6.80 -2.52 -12.63
N GLY A 134 -5.50 -2.26 -12.48
CA GLY A 134 -4.49 -2.90 -13.32
C GLY A 134 -4.65 -2.51 -14.79
N PRO A 135 -4.46 -3.44 -15.73
CA PRO A 135 -4.54 -3.15 -17.17
C PRO A 135 -5.93 -2.74 -17.66
N ARG A 136 -6.97 -2.87 -16.81
CA ARG A 136 -8.34 -2.49 -17.16
C ARG A 136 -8.56 -0.99 -17.13
N GLY A 137 -7.76 -0.25 -16.39
CA GLY A 137 -7.78 1.20 -16.38
C GLY A 137 -7.64 1.84 -15.02
N THR A 138 -7.55 3.15 -15.05
CA THR A 138 -7.46 4.05 -13.91
C THR A 138 -8.60 5.05 -14.01
N VAL A 139 -9.24 5.38 -12.90
CA VAL A 139 -10.36 6.31 -12.86
C VAL A 139 -10.19 7.32 -11.72
N CYS A 140 -10.70 8.50 -11.94
CA CYS A 140 -10.83 9.54 -10.93
C CYS A 140 -12.30 9.87 -10.74
N LEU A 141 -12.73 9.91 -9.49
CA LEU A 141 -14.05 10.39 -9.10
C LEU A 141 -13.89 11.62 -8.18
N ASP A 142 -14.94 12.42 -8.10
CA ASP A 142 -15.08 13.37 -6.99
C ASP A 142 -15.78 12.72 -5.79
N THR A 143 -15.90 13.45 -4.70
CA THR A 143 -16.53 12.97 -3.45
C THR A 143 -18.04 12.75 -3.57
N THR A 144 -18.69 13.22 -4.64
CA THR A 144 -20.09 12.95 -4.96
C THR A 144 -20.29 11.65 -5.74
N GLY A 145 -19.20 10.95 -6.07
CA GLY A 145 -19.23 9.73 -6.87
C GLY A 145 -19.28 9.96 -8.38
N LYS A 146 -19.21 11.22 -8.84
CA LYS A 146 -19.16 11.55 -10.27
C LYS A 146 -17.77 11.22 -10.83
N ILE A 147 -17.74 10.54 -11.95
CA ILE A 147 -16.50 10.24 -12.66
C ILE A 147 -15.99 11.53 -13.32
N VAL A 148 -14.76 11.93 -12.96
CA VAL A 148 -14.07 13.10 -13.50
C VAL A 148 -13.33 12.76 -14.79
N TRP A 149 -12.57 11.63 -14.73
CA TRP A 149 -11.87 11.12 -15.91
C TRP A 149 -11.63 9.60 -15.79
N LYS A 150 -11.36 8.98 -16.93
CA LYS A 150 -10.91 7.58 -17.07
C LYS A 150 -9.69 7.52 -17.97
N ASN A 151 -8.72 6.69 -17.65
CA ASN A 151 -7.61 6.35 -18.52
C ASN A 151 -7.55 4.83 -18.69
N THR A 152 -7.70 4.36 -19.93
CA THR A 152 -7.65 2.95 -20.34
C THR A 152 -6.53 2.69 -21.36
N GLU A 153 -5.59 3.64 -21.47
CA GLU A 153 -4.54 3.61 -22.52
C GLU A 153 -3.28 2.88 -22.07
N LEU A 154 -3.14 2.58 -20.76
CA LEU A 154 -1.98 1.87 -20.22
C LEU A 154 -2.05 0.40 -20.62
N LYS A 155 -1.18 0.01 -21.57
CA LYS A 155 -1.16 -1.34 -22.15
C LYS A 155 -0.09 -2.20 -21.51
N TYR A 156 -0.51 -3.19 -20.74
CA TYR A 156 0.29 -4.27 -20.18
C TYR A 156 -0.63 -5.42 -19.78
N ASN A 157 -0.12 -6.64 -19.78
CA ASN A 157 -0.90 -7.83 -19.47
C ASN A 157 -0.46 -8.46 -18.17
N VAL A 158 -1.43 -8.86 -17.35
CA VAL A 158 -1.19 -9.57 -16.08
C VAL A 158 -1.93 -10.89 -16.07
N ILE A 159 -1.33 -11.91 -15.48
CA ILE A 159 -1.97 -13.25 -15.35
C ILE A 159 -2.40 -13.53 -13.89
N GLN A 160 -1.95 -12.74 -12.94
CA GLN A 160 -2.28 -12.90 -11.52
C GLN A 160 -3.25 -11.83 -11.00
N GLY A 161 -3.74 -10.93 -11.86
CA GLY A 161 -4.51 -9.74 -11.51
C GLY A 161 -3.64 -8.57 -11.06
N GLY A 162 -4.20 -7.36 -11.03
CA GLY A 162 -3.51 -6.17 -10.52
C GLY A 162 -3.45 -6.17 -8.99
N ALA A 163 -2.36 -5.65 -8.41
CA ALA A 163 -2.23 -5.52 -6.95
C ALA A 163 -1.52 -4.23 -6.51
N SER A 164 -0.59 -3.67 -7.28
CA SER A 164 0.04 -2.39 -6.96
C SER A 164 -0.99 -1.26 -6.84
N SER A 165 -0.96 -0.55 -5.73
CA SER A 165 -1.85 0.59 -5.47
C SER A 165 -1.26 1.88 -6.04
N PRO A 166 -2.10 2.81 -6.53
CA PRO A 166 -1.64 4.14 -6.93
C PRO A 166 -1.14 4.94 -5.73
N ILE A 167 -0.22 5.87 -5.98
CA ILE A 167 0.21 6.88 -5.02
C ILE A 167 0.13 8.27 -5.62
N LEU A 168 0.08 9.30 -4.78
CA LEU A 168 0.13 10.69 -5.18
C LEU A 168 1.49 11.32 -4.86
N TYR A 169 1.99 12.14 -5.78
CA TYR A 169 3.12 13.03 -5.56
C TYR A 169 2.87 14.37 -6.25
N GLY A 170 2.59 15.42 -5.48
CA GLY A 170 2.18 16.71 -6.02
C GLY A 170 0.93 16.59 -6.91
N ASP A 171 1.05 17.00 -8.16
CA ASP A 171 -0.02 16.88 -9.17
C ASP A 171 0.03 15.58 -9.98
N LEU A 172 0.84 14.62 -9.55
CA LEU A 172 1.04 13.35 -10.23
C LEU A 172 0.34 12.19 -9.51
N LEU A 173 -0.35 11.35 -10.29
CA LEU A 173 -0.81 10.01 -9.89
C LEU A 173 0.16 8.99 -10.47
N ILE A 174 0.92 8.31 -9.61
CA ILE A 174 1.95 7.37 -10.01
C ILE A 174 1.44 5.94 -9.92
N LEU A 175 1.72 5.15 -10.96
CA LEU A 175 1.27 3.78 -11.14
C LEU A 175 2.46 2.88 -11.50
N THR A 176 2.46 1.67 -10.95
CA THR A 176 3.38 0.59 -11.35
C THR A 176 2.63 -0.41 -12.23
N CYS A 177 3.16 -0.67 -13.41
CA CYS A 177 2.56 -1.47 -14.47
C CYS A 177 3.51 -2.60 -14.88
N ASP A 178 3.77 -3.55 -13.98
CA ASP A 178 4.71 -4.66 -14.22
C ASP A 178 3.95 -5.90 -14.74
N GLY A 179 3.76 -5.96 -16.05
CA GLY A 179 3.07 -7.05 -16.73
C GLY A 179 4.00 -8.17 -17.21
N ILE A 180 3.43 -9.13 -17.95
CA ILE A 180 4.21 -10.22 -18.58
C ILE A 180 4.85 -9.80 -19.92
N ASP A 181 4.41 -8.70 -20.49
CA ASP A 181 4.82 -8.16 -21.79
C ASP A 181 5.49 -6.78 -21.69
N ASN A 182 4.92 -5.90 -20.87
CA ASN A 182 5.42 -4.55 -20.64
C ASN A 182 5.59 -4.31 -19.13
N GLN A 183 6.73 -3.78 -18.74
CA GLN A 183 7.06 -3.41 -17.37
C GLN A 183 7.48 -1.95 -17.35
N PHE A 184 6.70 -1.12 -16.66
CA PHE A 184 6.97 0.32 -16.57
C PHE A 184 6.32 0.95 -15.33
N ILE A 185 6.85 2.08 -14.94
CA ILE A 185 6.24 3.01 -14.01
C ILE A 185 5.78 4.22 -14.81
N THR A 186 4.65 4.79 -14.45
CA THR A 186 4.13 5.99 -15.13
C THR A 186 3.49 6.95 -14.15
N ALA A 187 3.52 8.23 -14.48
CA ALA A 187 2.71 9.23 -13.80
C ALA A 187 1.68 9.84 -14.76
N LEU A 188 0.48 9.94 -14.24
CA LEU A 188 -0.60 10.68 -14.88
C LEU A 188 -0.77 12.02 -14.18
N ASP A 189 -1.15 13.05 -14.93
CA ASP A 189 -1.69 14.27 -14.36
C ASP A 189 -2.96 13.94 -13.56
N LYS A 190 -2.96 14.18 -12.28
CA LYS A 190 -4.08 13.76 -11.40
C LYS A 190 -5.40 14.46 -11.72
N ARG A 191 -5.36 15.64 -12.39
CA ARG A 191 -6.56 16.41 -12.73
C ARG A 191 -7.22 15.90 -14.01
N THR A 192 -6.41 15.44 -14.97
CA THR A 192 -6.88 15.10 -16.33
C THR A 192 -6.74 13.64 -16.71
N GLY A 193 -5.97 12.85 -15.97
CA GLY A 193 -5.63 11.47 -16.30
C GLY A 193 -4.67 11.31 -17.48
N LYS A 194 -4.12 12.40 -18.05
CA LYS A 194 -3.16 12.35 -19.16
C LYS A 194 -1.77 11.97 -18.65
N MET A 195 -1.07 11.15 -19.41
CA MET A 195 0.29 10.72 -19.08
C MET A 195 1.25 11.94 -19.08
N LYS A 196 2.03 12.06 -18.01
CA LYS A 196 3.09 13.06 -17.86
C LYS A 196 4.46 12.48 -18.18
N TRP A 197 4.75 11.30 -17.63
CA TRP A 197 5.97 10.56 -17.92
C TRP A 197 5.71 9.06 -17.84
N LYS A 198 6.56 8.29 -18.52
CA LYS A 198 6.59 6.83 -18.49
C LYS A 198 8.06 6.38 -18.50
N GLN A 199 8.42 5.55 -17.55
CA GLN A 199 9.75 4.96 -17.41
C GLN A 199 9.65 3.44 -17.54
N ALA A 200 10.28 2.87 -18.55
CA ALA A 200 10.41 1.42 -18.67
C ALA A 200 11.26 0.87 -17.52
N ARG A 201 10.92 -0.33 -17.04
CA ARG A 201 11.78 -1.05 -16.10
C ARG A 201 13.04 -1.53 -16.84
N ALA A 202 14.18 -1.19 -16.29
CA ALA A 202 15.47 -1.77 -16.69
C ALA A 202 15.76 -3.02 -15.84
N HIS A 203 16.95 -3.60 -15.99
CA HIS A 203 17.54 -4.63 -15.13
C HIS A 203 16.74 -5.95 -15.06
N LEU A 204 16.14 -6.36 -16.19
CA LEU A 204 15.33 -7.58 -16.32
C LEU A 204 16.09 -8.73 -17.01
N GLU A 205 17.41 -8.60 -17.23
CA GLU A 205 18.25 -9.55 -17.94
C GLU A 205 18.25 -10.94 -17.27
N ALA A 206 18.08 -10.97 -15.94
CA ALA A 206 17.97 -12.22 -15.19
C ALA A 206 16.72 -13.02 -15.57
N ALA A 207 15.60 -12.34 -15.89
CA ALA A 207 14.38 -13.00 -16.35
C ALA A 207 14.60 -13.64 -17.74
N GLU A 208 15.38 -13.01 -18.61
CA GLU A 208 15.65 -13.50 -19.98
C GLU A 208 16.52 -14.75 -19.98
N LYS A 209 17.25 -15.03 -18.91
CA LYS A 209 18.10 -16.23 -18.77
C LYS A 209 17.33 -17.51 -18.46
N ASP A 210 16.04 -17.42 -18.11
CA ASP A 210 15.22 -18.62 -17.89
C ASP A 210 15.07 -19.40 -19.21
N PRO A 211 15.34 -20.72 -19.22
CA PRO A 211 15.24 -21.54 -20.44
C PRO A 211 13.82 -21.59 -21.02
N SER A 212 12.79 -21.44 -20.19
CA SER A 212 11.39 -21.48 -20.62
C SER A 212 10.89 -20.10 -21.10
N PRO A 213 10.44 -19.94 -22.37
CA PRO A 213 9.88 -18.67 -22.85
C PRO A 213 8.68 -18.16 -22.05
N SER A 214 7.84 -19.06 -21.57
CA SER A 214 6.70 -18.68 -20.72
C SER A 214 7.15 -18.16 -19.36
N ARG A 215 8.16 -18.78 -18.75
CA ARG A 215 8.74 -18.30 -17.50
C ARG A 215 9.45 -16.96 -17.65
N ARG A 216 10.16 -16.70 -18.75
CA ARG A 216 10.77 -15.38 -19.01
C ARG A 216 9.74 -14.26 -18.90
N ARG A 217 8.53 -14.48 -19.40
CA ARG A 217 7.45 -13.49 -19.31
C ARG A 217 6.91 -13.37 -17.89
N ILE A 218 6.60 -14.51 -17.24
CA ILE A 218 6.05 -14.54 -15.88
C ILE A 218 7.03 -13.93 -14.87
N ASN A 219 8.31 -14.21 -15.02
CA ASN A 219 9.37 -13.75 -14.13
C ASN A 219 9.58 -12.22 -14.14
N LYS A 220 8.95 -11.48 -15.07
CA LYS A 220 9.03 -10.01 -15.12
C LYS A 220 7.99 -9.30 -14.28
N MET A 221 7.00 -10.02 -13.74
CA MET A 221 5.93 -9.40 -12.97
C MET A 221 6.36 -9.02 -11.56
N ALA A 222 5.81 -7.90 -11.07
CA ALA A 222 5.85 -7.48 -9.68
C ALA A 222 4.56 -6.72 -9.32
N TYR A 223 4.34 -6.52 -8.01
CA TYR A 223 3.07 -6.01 -7.50
C TYR A 223 3.25 -5.00 -6.37
N SER A 224 4.49 -4.59 -6.10
CA SER A 224 4.81 -3.68 -5.00
C SER A 224 4.24 -2.28 -5.25
N THR A 225 3.69 -1.69 -4.20
CA THR A 225 3.24 -0.29 -4.21
C THR A 225 4.45 0.62 -3.93
N PRO A 226 4.65 1.71 -4.71
CA PRO A 226 5.75 2.64 -4.50
C PRO A 226 5.71 3.33 -3.13
N LEU A 227 6.90 3.70 -2.61
CA LEU A 227 7.07 4.55 -1.44
C LEU A 227 7.89 5.78 -1.82
N VAL A 228 7.40 6.98 -1.51
CA VAL A 228 8.18 8.23 -1.67
C VAL A 228 8.68 8.69 -0.31
N GLN A 229 9.97 9.01 -0.23
CA GLN A 229 10.61 9.51 0.99
C GLN A 229 11.56 10.67 0.67
N MET A 230 11.72 11.59 1.63
CA MET A 230 12.72 12.65 1.54
C MET A 230 14.07 12.15 2.04
N ILE A 231 15.05 12.08 1.13
CA ILE A 231 16.40 11.63 1.42
C ILE A 231 17.37 12.79 1.18
N ASN A 232 18.01 13.26 2.23
CA ASN A 232 18.93 14.40 2.16
C ASN A 232 18.32 15.62 1.42
N GLY A 233 17.07 15.94 1.73
CA GLY A 233 16.33 17.06 1.14
C GLY A 233 15.82 16.84 -0.29
N LYS A 234 15.99 15.64 -0.86
CA LYS A 234 15.50 15.30 -2.21
C LYS A 234 14.48 14.16 -2.13
N PRO A 235 13.35 14.24 -2.85
CA PRO A 235 12.40 13.16 -2.90
C PRO A 235 12.96 11.98 -3.69
N GLN A 236 12.80 10.79 -3.15
CA GLN A 236 13.13 9.54 -3.82
C GLN A 236 11.93 8.59 -3.72
N MET A 237 11.55 8.02 -4.84
CA MET A 237 10.49 7.01 -4.94
C MET A 237 11.13 5.65 -5.15
N ILE A 238 10.97 4.74 -4.17
CA ILE A 238 11.44 3.37 -4.29
C ILE A 238 10.32 2.43 -4.71
N VAL A 239 10.64 1.53 -5.64
CA VAL A 239 9.71 0.54 -6.18
C VAL A 239 10.42 -0.80 -6.31
N SER A 240 9.92 -1.82 -5.62
CA SER A 240 10.38 -3.20 -5.78
C SER A 240 9.78 -3.81 -7.05
N GLY A 241 10.62 -4.38 -7.87
CA GLY A 241 10.28 -5.03 -9.15
C GLY A 241 10.68 -6.50 -9.18
N ALA A 242 10.72 -7.08 -10.36
CA ALA A 242 11.33 -8.37 -10.57
C ALA A 242 12.86 -8.20 -10.66
N PHE A 243 13.60 -9.00 -9.91
CA PHE A 243 15.07 -9.07 -9.84
C PHE A 243 15.78 -7.81 -9.32
N HIS A 244 15.06 -6.73 -9.06
CA HIS A 244 15.64 -5.51 -8.51
C HIS A 244 14.60 -4.64 -7.80
N SER A 245 15.08 -3.80 -6.90
CA SER A 245 14.37 -2.59 -6.48
C SER A 245 15.10 -1.38 -7.02
N ALA A 246 14.36 -0.38 -7.48
CA ALA A 246 14.96 0.84 -8.00
C ALA A 246 14.33 2.08 -7.37
N SER A 247 15.14 3.12 -7.26
CA SER A 247 14.72 4.43 -6.80
C SER A 247 14.65 5.39 -7.98
N PHE A 248 13.62 6.21 -7.99
CA PHE A 248 13.35 7.17 -9.06
C PHE A 248 13.10 8.56 -8.49
N ASP A 249 13.36 9.58 -9.27
CA ASP A 249 12.81 10.91 -9.03
C ASP A 249 11.30 10.85 -9.34
N PRO A 250 10.42 11.07 -8.34
CA PRO A 250 8.98 10.93 -8.56
C PRO A 250 8.39 11.98 -9.50
N ALA A 251 9.07 13.13 -9.70
CA ALA A 251 8.60 14.20 -10.58
C ALA A 251 8.84 13.87 -12.06
N THR A 252 9.92 13.14 -12.37
CA THR A 252 10.37 12.92 -13.75
C THR A 252 10.37 11.44 -14.17
N GLY A 253 10.32 10.51 -13.22
CA GLY A 253 10.51 9.08 -13.46
C GLY A 253 11.95 8.67 -13.73
N LYS A 254 12.93 9.60 -13.64
CA LYS A 254 14.35 9.29 -13.85
C LYS A 254 14.84 8.34 -12.75
N GLU A 255 15.45 7.22 -13.14
CA GLU A 255 16.10 6.29 -12.21
C GLU A 255 17.33 6.97 -11.57
N LEU A 256 17.44 6.81 -10.25
CA LEU A 256 18.51 7.38 -9.42
C LEU A 256 19.54 6.30 -9.04
N TRP A 257 19.04 5.14 -8.61
CA TRP A 257 19.83 3.96 -8.26
C TRP A 257 18.97 2.71 -8.29
N TRP A 258 19.59 1.54 -8.36
CA TRP A 258 18.92 0.25 -8.25
C TRP A 258 19.75 -0.75 -7.44
N PHE A 259 19.06 -1.69 -6.83
CA PHE A 259 19.63 -2.75 -6.01
C PHE A 259 19.20 -4.11 -6.56
N PRO A 260 20.16 -4.96 -6.99
CA PRO A 260 19.86 -6.28 -7.53
C PRO A 260 19.50 -7.29 -6.44
N TYR A 261 18.61 -8.21 -6.76
CA TYR A 261 18.35 -9.45 -6.04
C TYR A 261 17.85 -10.53 -7.01
N THR A 262 17.69 -11.78 -6.52
CA THR A 262 17.09 -12.84 -7.33
C THR A 262 15.60 -12.96 -7.02
N GLY A 263 14.79 -13.31 -8.04
CA GLY A 263 13.36 -13.55 -7.88
C GLY A 263 12.46 -12.43 -8.38
N PHE A 264 11.18 -12.75 -8.43
CA PHE A 264 10.13 -11.94 -9.05
C PHE A 264 8.84 -12.01 -8.22
N SER A 265 7.75 -11.40 -8.73
CA SER A 265 6.44 -11.42 -8.07
C SER A 265 6.44 -10.71 -6.70
N ILE A 266 7.31 -9.72 -6.51
CA ILE A 266 7.43 -8.99 -5.25
C ILE A 266 6.16 -8.19 -4.99
N VAL A 267 5.54 -8.40 -3.82
CA VAL A 267 4.32 -7.72 -3.38
C VAL A 267 4.60 -6.72 -2.26
N GLY A 268 5.48 -7.07 -1.32
CA GLY A 268 5.77 -6.26 -0.15
C GLY A 268 6.20 -4.84 -0.51
N ARG A 269 5.55 -3.84 0.10
CA ARG A 269 5.92 -2.43 -0.03
C ARG A 269 7.23 -2.19 0.72
N PRO A 270 8.20 -1.48 0.16
CA PRO A 270 9.39 -1.06 0.89
C PRO A 270 9.03 -0.11 2.04
N SER A 271 9.91 -0.03 3.05
CA SER A 271 9.85 0.97 4.11
C SER A 271 11.17 1.72 4.23
N TYR A 272 11.15 2.88 4.89
CA TYR A 272 12.34 3.71 5.09
C TYR A 272 12.41 4.24 6.52
N GLY A 273 13.57 4.17 7.11
CA GLY A 273 13.91 4.74 8.40
C GLY A 273 15.36 4.44 8.76
N ASN A 274 15.88 5.07 9.79
CA ASN A 274 17.27 4.87 10.23
C ASN A 274 18.33 5.11 9.12
N GLY A 275 18.01 5.89 8.08
CA GLY A 275 18.88 6.12 6.92
C GLY A 275 18.93 4.95 5.93
N LEU A 276 18.07 3.94 6.08
CA LEU A 276 18.04 2.72 5.27
C LEU A 276 16.68 2.52 4.61
N PHE A 277 16.69 1.98 3.40
CA PHE A 277 15.53 1.32 2.82
C PHE A 277 15.50 -0.14 3.22
N TYR A 278 14.34 -0.61 3.64
CA TYR A 278 14.06 -2.02 3.92
C TYR A 278 13.21 -2.55 2.77
N ILE A 279 13.84 -3.35 1.94
CA ILE A 279 13.30 -3.83 0.66
C ILE A 279 12.90 -5.28 0.83
N VAL A 280 11.66 -5.62 0.52
CA VAL A 280 11.31 -7.02 0.33
C VAL A 280 11.80 -7.43 -1.06
N GLY A 281 12.59 -8.47 -1.11
CA GLY A 281 13.09 -9.07 -2.32
C GLY A 281 13.15 -10.58 -2.17
N SER A 282 14.00 -11.26 -2.93
CA SER A 282 14.16 -12.70 -2.86
C SER A 282 15.63 -13.11 -3.05
N ILE A 283 16.07 -14.17 -2.40
CA ILE A 283 17.39 -14.78 -2.59
C ILE A 283 17.37 -15.94 -3.59
N ARG A 284 16.20 -16.49 -3.83
CA ARG A 284 15.89 -17.48 -4.87
C ARG A 284 14.38 -17.52 -5.06
N GLN A 285 13.89 -18.22 -6.07
CA GLN A 285 12.46 -18.40 -6.28
C GLN A 285 11.78 -18.87 -4.98
N ASP A 286 10.68 -18.24 -4.58
CA ASP A 286 9.87 -18.53 -3.39
C ASP A 286 10.57 -18.39 -2.02
N HIS A 287 11.77 -17.78 -1.99
CA HIS A 287 12.48 -17.47 -0.75
C HIS A 287 12.61 -15.95 -0.56
N PHE A 288 11.61 -15.38 0.07
CA PHE A 288 11.55 -13.94 0.33
C PHE A 288 12.47 -13.53 1.48
N CYS A 289 12.98 -12.32 1.39
CA CYS A 289 13.88 -11.75 2.39
C CYS A 289 13.69 -10.24 2.47
N ILE A 290 14.19 -9.66 3.55
CA ILE A 290 14.34 -8.22 3.71
C ILE A 290 15.82 -7.91 3.51
N TYR A 291 16.09 -6.92 2.66
CA TYR A 291 17.39 -6.27 2.51
C TYR A 291 17.35 -4.90 3.14
N ALA A 292 18.31 -4.58 4.00
CA ALA A 292 18.54 -3.21 4.45
C ALA A 292 19.65 -2.59 3.60
N VAL A 293 19.32 -1.56 2.83
CA VAL A 293 20.24 -0.93 1.90
C VAL A 293 20.36 0.57 2.14
N LYS A 294 21.58 1.09 2.03
CA LYS A 294 21.83 2.53 2.03
C LYS A 294 21.48 3.09 0.65
N PRO A 295 20.74 4.21 0.56
CA PRO A 295 20.53 4.90 -0.71
C PRO A 295 21.87 5.34 -1.32
N GLY A 296 21.93 5.39 -2.66
CA GLY A 296 23.15 5.74 -3.38
C GLY A 296 22.88 6.31 -4.75
N GLN A 297 23.73 5.97 -5.73
CA GLN A 297 23.60 6.35 -7.14
C GLN A 297 23.98 5.15 -8.03
N GLY A 298 23.27 5.00 -9.15
CA GLY A 298 23.51 3.91 -10.09
C GLY A 298 23.26 2.53 -9.47
N GLU A 299 24.02 1.52 -9.88
CA GLU A 299 23.93 0.19 -9.27
C GLU A 299 24.50 0.19 -7.86
N LEU A 300 23.68 -0.21 -6.87
CA LEU A 300 24.14 -0.34 -5.50
C LEU A 300 25.02 -1.56 -5.37
N LYS A 301 26.23 -1.36 -4.84
CA LYS A 301 27.20 -2.43 -4.58
C LYS A 301 26.86 -3.19 -3.28
N GLU A 302 27.48 -4.35 -3.11
CA GLU A 302 27.36 -5.17 -1.90
C GLU A 302 27.66 -4.38 -0.61
N SER A 303 28.61 -3.42 -0.66
CA SER A 303 28.96 -2.56 0.48
C SER A 303 27.84 -1.63 0.94
N GLN A 304 26.78 -1.44 0.12
CA GLN A 304 25.61 -0.64 0.46
C GLN A 304 24.48 -1.50 1.07
N ARG A 305 24.57 -2.82 0.97
CA ARG A 305 23.74 -3.76 1.72
C ARG A 305 24.27 -3.88 3.13
N VAL A 306 23.54 -3.33 4.11
CA VAL A 306 23.93 -3.37 5.53
C VAL A 306 23.71 -4.77 6.09
N TRP A 307 22.55 -5.37 5.78
CA TRP A 307 22.21 -6.72 6.16
C TRP A 307 21.10 -7.32 5.26
N GLN A 308 20.91 -8.62 5.41
CA GLN A 308 19.87 -9.40 4.75
C GLN A 308 19.30 -10.42 5.75
N PHE A 309 17.98 -10.61 5.72
CA PHE A 309 17.30 -11.60 6.55
C PHE A 309 16.21 -12.32 5.75
N SER A 310 16.20 -13.66 5.78
CA SER A 310 15.30 -14.48 4.93
C SER A 310 14.38 -15.43 5.69
N ALA A 311 14.55 -15.59 7.00
CA ALA A 311 13.76 -16.56 7.74
C ALA A 311 12.37 -15.98 8.10
N GLY A 312 11.30 -16.61 7.59
CA GLY A 312 9.93 -16.24 7.95
C GLY A 312 9.44 -14.92 7.38
N ILE A 313 9.99 -14.46 6.26
CA ILE A 313 9.49 -13.28 5.53
C ILE A 313 8.39 -13.72 4.59
N GLY A 314 7.24 -13.01 4.66
CA GLY A 314 6.09 -13.27 3.81
C GLY A 314 6.26 -12.75 2.39
N HIS A 315 5.55 -13.37 1.46
CA HIS A 315 5.45 -12.92 0.08
C HIS A 315 4.50 -11.71 -0.04
N VAL A 316 3.33 -11.78 0.61
CA VAL A 316 2.26 -10.80 0.45
C VAL A 316 2.30 -9.68 1.50
N PRO A 317 2.38 -9.96 2.81
CA PRO A 317 2.39 -8.91 3.81
C PRO A 317 3.66 -8.04 3.74
N SER A 318 3.48 -6.73 3.71
CA SER A 318 4.60 -5.79 3.81
C SER A 318 5.12 -5.75 5.25
N PRO A 319 6.43 -5.76 5.49
CA PRO A 319 7.00 -5.53 6.81
C PRO A 319 6.62 -4.16 7.38
N LEU A 320 6.62 -4.04 8.69
CA LEU A 320 6.34 -2.83 9.44
C LEU A 320 7.61 -2.41 10.17
N LEU A 321 8.13 -1.24 9.84
CA LEU A 321 9.23 -0.62 10.57
C LEU A 321 8.67 0.27 11.68
N LEU A 322 9.11 0.09 12.92
CA LEU A 322 8.77 0.98 14.04
C LEU A 322 10.02 1.29 14.85
N GLY A 323 10.53 2.50 14.71
CA GLY A 323 11.79 2.89 15.35
C GLY A 323 12.97 2.03 14.91
N LYS A 324 13.52 1.20 15.82
CA LYS A 324 14.63 0.28 15.55
C LYS A 324 14.20 -1.17 15.40
N GLU A 325 12.92 -1.45 15.31
CA GLU A 325 12.37 -2.79 15.13
C GLU A 325 11.64 -2.92 13.79
N ILE A 326 11.79 -4.07 13.14
CA ILE A 326 10.99 -4.48 11.98
C ILE A 326 10.14 -5.67 12.38
N TYR A 327 8.84 -5.55 12.15
CA TYR A 327 7.89 -6.63 12.37
C TYR A 327 7.44 -7.19 11.03
N ALA A 328 7.56 -8.49 10.86
CA ALA A 328 7.14 -9.18 9.66
C ALA A 328 6.24 -10.37 10.02
N VAL A 329 5.40 -10.79 9.10
CA VAL A 329 4.63 -12.02 9.21
C VAL A 329 4.73 -12.80 7.91
N HIS A 330 5.04 -14.09 8.02
CA HIS A 330 5.00 -15.03 6.91
C HIS A 330 3.55 -15.35 6.52
N ASP A 331 3.31 -15.63 5.23
CA ASP A 331 1.97 -15.99 4.71
C ASP A 331 1.31 -17.14 5.50
N GLY A 332 2.09 -18.05 6.09
CA GLY A 332 1.64 -19.15 6.94
C GLY A 332 1.55 -18.83 8.44
N GLY A 333 1.58 -17.54 8.84
CA GLY A 333 1.28 -17.09 10.20
C GLY A 333 2.41 -17.25 11.22
N VAL A 334 3.65 -17.20 10.79
CA VAL A 334 4.82 -17.02 11.67
C VAL A 334 5.19 -15.54 11.66
N ALA A 335 5.15 -14.86 12.80
CA ALA A 335 5.58 -13.48 12.94
C ALA A 335 6.99 -13.40 13.53
N GLY A 336 7.72 -12.35 13.19
CA GLY A 336 9.06 -12.09 13.70
C GLY A 336 9.29 -10.61 13.97
N CYS A 337 10.22 -10.34 14.87
CA CYS A 337 10.78 -9.03 15.13
C CYS A 337 12.28 -9.07 14.87
N LEU A 338 12.76 -8.11 14.09
CA LEU A 338 14.18 -7.94 13.77
C LEU A 338 14.68 -6.61 14.29
N ASP A 339 15.93 -6.55 14.64
CA ASP A 339 16.64 -5.29 14.84
C ASP A 339 16.88 -4.62 13.48
N ALA A 340 16.35 -3.45 13.29
CA ALA A 340 16.38 -2.75 11.99
C ALA A 340 17.79 -2.33 11.56
N LEU A 341 18.72 -2.14 12.51
CA LEU A 341 20.07 -1.69 12.22
C LEU A 341 21.00 -2.86 11.86
N THR A 342 20.78 -4.03 12.46
CA THR A 342 21.68 -5.19 12.34
C THR A 342 21.08 -6.37 11.58
N GLY A 343 19.74 -6.44 11.44
CA GLY A 343 19.03 -7.58 10.88
C GLY A 343 18.93 -8.79 11.82
N ASN A 344 19.44 -8.68 13.05
CA ASN A 344 19.38 -9.77 14.01
C ASN A 344 17.94 -10.04 14.41
N GLU A 345 17.57 -11.33 14.44
CA GLU A 345 16.27 -11.74 14.93
C GLU A 345 16.21 -11.55 16.45
N ILE A 346 15.13 -10.88 16.90
CA ILE A 346 14.86 -10.61 18.32
C ILE A 346 13.93 -11.69 18.87
N TRP A 347 12.85 -11.96 18.14
CA TRP A 347 11.93 -13.05 18.44
C TRP A 347 11.22 -13.54 17.17
N ARG A 348 10.76 -14.80 17.19
CA ARG A 348 9.94 -15.42 16.15
C ARG A 348 8.92 -16.35 16.79
N GLU A 349 7.63 -16.12 16.48
CA GLU A 349 6.53 -16.80 17.12
C GLU A 349 5.38 -17.10 16.14
N ARG A 350 4.65 -18.17 16.40
CA ARG A 350 3.50 -18.57 15.59
C ARG A 350 2.22 -17.88 16.07
N LEU A 351 1.66 -17.02 15.22
CA LEU A 351 0.33 -16.41 15.43
C LEU A 351 -0.80 -17.32 14.95
N GLY A 352 -0.54 -18.15 13.95
CA GLY A 352 -1.49 -19.06 13.29
C GLY A 352 -2.27 -18.42 12.15
N GLY A 353 -2.92 -19.28 11.36
CA GLY A 353 -3.69 -18.89 10.18
C GLY A 353 -2.83 -18.43 9.01
N ASN A 354 -3.47 -17.98 7.93
CA ASN A 354 -2.80 -17.43 6.75
C ASN A 354 -2.91 -15.92 6.75
N HIS A 355 -1.85 -15.21 6.34
CA HIS A 355 -1.79 -13.75 6.33
C HIS A 355 -1.59 -13.21 4.91
N ASP A 356 -2.50 -12.34 4.48
CA ASP A 356 -2.37 -11.52 3.26
C ASP A 356 -2.29 -10.03 3.64
N ALA A 357 -2.95 -9.63 4.73
CA ALA A 357 -2.93 -8.26 5.25
C ALA A 357 -1.56 -7.91 5.84
N SER A 358 -1.08 -6.72 5.55
CA SER A 358 0.11 -6.19 6.21
C SER A 358 -0.19 -5.80 7.66
N PRO A 359 0.75 -5.96 8.59
CA PRO A 359 0.59 -5.48 9.97
C PRO A 359 0.44 -3.96 9.99
N THR A 360 -0.34 -3.49 10.96
CA THR A 360 -0.57 -2.06 11.22
C THR A 360 -0.20 -1.76 12.67
N GLU A 361 0.55 -0.69 12.88
CA GLU A 361 0.87 -0.18 14.21
C GLU A 361 -0.13 0.90 14.62
N ILE A 362 -0.65 0.83 15.84
CA ILE A 362 -1.55 1.83 16.40
C ILE A 362 -1.14 2.10 17.86
N ASN A 363 -0.56 3.25 18.11
CA ASN A 363 -0.19 3.71 19.46
C ASN A 363 0.56 2.62 20.28
N GLY A 364 1.64 2.10 19.74
CA GLY A 364 2.50 1.09 20.40
C GLY A 364 1.95 -0.33 20.38
N LYS A 365 0.90 -0.62 19.61
CA LYS A 365 0.33 -1.95 19.45
C LYS A 365 0.35 -2.39 17.99
N LEU A 366 0.67 -3.65 17.75
CA LEU A 366 0.79 -4.25 16.44
C LEU A 366 -0.44 -5.13 16.17
N TYR A 367 -1.13 -4.86 15.08
CA TYR A 367 -2.35 -5.58 14.67
C TYR A 367 -2.04 -6.48 13.48
N PHE A 368 -2.10 -7.79 13.70
CA PHE A 368 -1.92 -8.84 12.68
C PHE A 368 -3.26 -9.48 12.37
N VAL A 369 -3.80 -9.23 11.19
CA VAL A 369 -5.08 -9.79 10.73
C VAL A 369 -4.80 -10.97 9.83
N ASN A 370 -5.31 -12.15 10.18
CA ASN A 370 -5.19 -13.32 9.31
C ASN A 370 -6.42 -13.47 8.39
N ARG A 371 -6.26 -14.30 7.37
CA ARG A 371 -7.29 -14.55 6.35
C ARG A 371 -8.58 -15.10 6.95
N GLU A 372 -8.48 -15.87 7.99
CA GLU A 372 -9.59 -16.51 8.67
C GLU A 372 -10.35 -15.56 9.63
N GLY A 373 -9.92 -14.29 9.72
CA GLY A 373 -10.59 -13.24 10.50
C GLY A 373 -10.16 -13.15 11.96
N GLN A 374 -9.08 -13.82 12.34
CA GLN A 374 -8.46 -13.58 13.64
C GLN A 374 -7.53 -12.37 13.54
N THR A 375 -7.65 -11.45 14.50
CA THR A 375 -6.69 -10.38 14.72
C THR A 375 -5.93 -10.67 16.01
N THR A 376 -4.62 -10.86 15.88
CA THR A 376 -3.71 -10.94 17.04
C THR A 376 -3.11 -9.57 17.27
N ILE A 377 -3.22 -9.05 18.49
CA ILE A 377 -2.66 -7.76 18.90
C ILE A 377 -1.46 -8.03 19.80
N LEU A 378 -0.31 -7.50 19.43
CA LEU A 378 0.92 -7.58 20.21
C LEU A 378 1.28 -6.21 20.78
N ALA A 379 1.97 -6.18 21.92
CA ALA A 379 2.73 -5.00 22.31
C ALA A 379 3.92 -4.82 21.37
N ALA A 380 4.16 -3.60 20.89
CA ALA A 380 5.40 -3.30 20.19
C ALA A 380 6.60 -3.40 21.17
N GLY A 381 7.73 -3.87 20.69
CA GLY A 381 8.98 -3.98 21.46
C GLY A 381 9.73 -5.27 21.23
N ARG A 382 10.83 -5.41 21.98
CA ARG A 382 11.81 -6.50 21.82
C ARG A 382 11.42 -7.79 22.57
N GLN A 383 10.27 -7.81 23.25
CA GLN A 383 9.71 -9.00 23.88
C GLN A 383 8.39 -9.38 23.21
N PHE A 384 8.22 -10.63 22.88
CA PHE A 384 6.94 -11.12 22.35
C PHE A 384 5.89 -11.10 23.46
N LYS A 385 4.84 -10.27 23.27
CA LYS A 385 3.74 -10.15 24.22
C LYS A 385 2.41 -10.01 23.49
N VAL A 386 1.57 -11.03 23.60
CA VAL A 386 0.19 -11.00 23.10
C VAL A 386 -0.67 -10.20 24.07
N LEU A 387 -1.37 -9.19 23.56
CA LEU A 387 -2.32 -8.36 24.32
C LEU A 387 -3.75 -8.88 24.18
N ALA A 388 -4.11 -9.33 22.96
CA ALA A 388 -5.44 -9.86 22.68
C ALA A 388 -5.47 -10.71 21.42
N LYS A 389 -6.49 -11.57 21.32
CA LYS A 389 -6.86 -12.28 20.08
C LYS A 389 -8.36 -12.09 19.87
N ASN A 390 -8.74 -11.52 18.75
CA ASN A 390 -10.11 -11.20 18.39
C ASN A 390 -10.53 -11.98 17.15
N LYS A 391 -11.81 -12.31 17.02
CA LYS A 391 -12.32 -13.08 15.89
C LYS A 391 -13.55 -12.40 15.30
N LEU A 392 -13.52 -12.24 13.96
CA LEU A 392 -14.67 -11.84 13.15
C LEU A 392 -14.89 -12.87 12.04
N ASN A 393 -16.13 -12.95 11.55
CA ASN A 393 -16.52 -13.90 10.53
C ASN A 393 -16.20 -13.37 9.12
N GLY A 394 -15.59 -14.21 8.30
CA GLY A 394 -15.30 -13.89 6.90
C GLY A 394 -13.84 -14.14 6.51
N ILE A 395 -13.53 -13.81 5.25
CA ILE A 395 -12.19 -13.88 4.69
C ILE A 395 -11.62 -12.46 4.68
N PHE A 396 -10.49 -12.25 5.35
CA PHE A 396 -9.84 -10.95 5.47
C PHE A 396 -8.48 -10.96 4.75
N LYS A 397 -8.32 -10.05 3.79
CA LYS A 397 -7.07 -9.88 3.04
C LYS A 397 -6.60 -8.43 3.00
N ALA A 398 -7.53 -7.51 3.22
CA ALA A 398 -7.25 -6.08 3.23
C ALA A 398 -6.48 -5.68 4.50
N THR A 399 -5.49 -4.82 4.34
CA THR A 399 -4.80 -4.18 5.46
C THR A 399 -5.76 -3.26 6.19
N PRO A 400 -5.75 -3.23 7.54
CA PRO A 400 -6.60 -2.34 8.34
C PRO A 400 -6.43 -0.87 8.00
N ALA A 401 -7.47 -0.07 8.24
CA ALA A 401 -7.42 1.39 8.22
C ALA A 401 -7.85 1.95 9.58
N VAL A 402 -7.38 3.16 9.89
CA VAL A 402 -7.62 3.81 11.18
C VAL A 402 -8.10 5.24 10.96
N ALA A 403 -9.21 5.61 11.56
CA ALA A 403 -9.72 6.98 11.51
C ALA A 403 -10.75 7.21 12.62
N ASP A 404 -10.94 8.44 13.04
CA ASP A 404 -12.01 8.86 13.97
C ASP A 404 -12.09 7.98 15.23
N GLY A 405 -10.92 7.61 15.79
CA GLY A 405 -10.83 6.74 16.98
C GLY A 405 -11.35 5.31 16.77
N ALA A 406 -11.46 4.86 15.51
CA ALA A 406 -11.94 3.53 15.14
C ALA A 406 -10.95 2.79 14.24
N LEU A 407 -10.99 1.46 14.35
CA LEU A 407 -10.33 0.53 13.45
C LEU A 407 -11.35 0.04 12.41
N PHE A 408 -10.93 0.02 11.13
CA PHE A 408 -11.75 -0.47 10.03
C PHE A 408 -11.14 -1.75 9.47
N LEU A 409 -11.91 -2.84 9.50
CA LEU A 409 -11.53 -4.14 8.96
C LEU A 409 -12.47 -4.53 7.83
N ARG A 410 -11.90 -4.76 6.64
CA ARG A 410 -12.64 -5.23 5.46
C ARG A 410 -12.48 -6.74 5.32
N SER A 411 -13.59 -7.45 5.38
CA SER A 411 -13.69 -8.82 4.87
C SER A 411 -14.08 -8.83 3.38
N ALA A 412 -14.11 -10.01 2.76
CA ALA A 412 -14.56 -10.17 1.38
C ALA A 412 -16.00 -9.63 1.15
N LYS A 413 -16.86 -9.63 2.18
CA LYS A 413 -18.27 -9.28 2.06
C LYS A 413 -18.74 -8.15 2.97
N HIS A 414 -17.93 -7.71 3.94
CA HIS A 414 -18.34 -6.68 4.91
C HIS A 414 -17.20 -5.73 5.23
N LEU A 415 -17.56 -4.51 5.61
CA LEU A 415 -16.70 -3.58 6.31
C LEU A 415 -17.20 -3.43 7.76
N TYR A 416 -16.27 -3.49 8.70
CA TYR A 416 -16.51 -3.33 10.13
C TYR A 416 -15.91 -2.03 10.61
N ARG A 417 -16.66 -1.26 11.41
CA ARG A 417 -16.15 -0.18 12.26
C ARG A 417 -16.08 -0.66 13.70
N ILE A 418 -14.88 -0.71 14.24
CA ILE A 418 -14.56 -1.21 15.56
C ILE A 418 -14.11 -0.03 16.41
N GLN A 419 -14.86 0.28 17.47
CA GLN A 419 -14.59 1.41 18.35
C GLN A 419 -15.07 1.07 19.76
N LYS A 420 -14.40 1.60 20.77
CA LYS A 420 -14.83 1.42 22.16
C LYS A 420 -16.23 2.04 22.35
N ARG A 421 -17.14 1.24 22.83
CA ARG A 421 -18.49 1.64 23.26
C ARG A 421 -18.52 1.86 24.75
#